data_266d90a6d1721be3fda12ec9237fb411
#
_entry.id   266d90a6d1721be3fda12ec9237fb411
#
_cell.length_a   1.000
_cell.length_b   1.000
_cell.length_c   1.000
_cell.angle_alpha   90.00
_cell.angle_beta   90.00
_cell.angle_gamma   90.00
#
_symmetry.space_group_name_H-M   'P 1'
#
loop_
_entity.id
_entity.type
_entity.pdbx_description
1 polymer ?
#
loop_
_entity_poly.entity_id
_entity_poly.type
_entity_poly.pdbx_seq_one_letter_code
_entity_poly.pdbx_strand_id
1 'polypeptide(L)'
;MKRTALILLAALACGAVFPAEAAAQENPAAVKTGWNFGPLPAVGFNTDLGFQMGALCDIYCYGDGAVYPEYYHKFNVEASYYTKGSGVFHLFYDSKHLIPGVRMTAAATYMTNRKYSFYGFNGAASVYLPELDSNADEGVAFYNVRRDYLRILADFQGKIGGSWGWAAGLAFKDYRVGDIELEQYDPHRTLYRRYIDSGIIDRDEMYGGMHLEMKAGVVYDSRDAEAAPSRGIWSELCLIGAPDVFSGKYSYMKLSAHFRHYLPLWRERVVFAYHLAYQGTIAGDAPFYVQQDISTLYLRQINSEGLGSINTIRGTLYNRMVGDGYAWSNMELRIKLFSFDFIGQHWYAATNPFFDFGAVVQPYRLDRMKLADAADIYSGNGERLHCSAGLGIKLAMNENFIVSAEGAVPFSANDGTFGMNIGLGYIF
;
A
#
# COMPACT_ATOMS: atom_id res chain seq x y z
N MET A 1 26.21 -8.77 -6.17
CA MET A 1 26.67 -7.51 -5.56
C MET A 1 27.05 -6.41 -6.56
N LYS A 2 27.82 -6.65 -7.64
CA LYS A 2 28.19 -5.60 -8.63
C LYS A 2 27.03 -5.07 -9.48
N ARG A 3 25.99 -5.87 -9.76
CA ARG A 3 24.80 -5.46 -10.54
C ARG A 3 23.80 -4.62 -9.75
N THR A 4 23.70 -4.84 -8.45
CA THR A 4 22.79 -4.07 -7.57
C THR A 4 23.27 -2.63 -7.33
N ALA A 5 24.58 -2.44 -7.22
CA ALA A 5 25.17 -1.11 -7.12
C ALA A 5 24.99 -0.27 -8.42
N LEU A 6 24.93 -0.93 -9.58
CA LEU A 6 24.72 -0.26 -10.86
C LEU A 6 23.26 0.27 -11.00
N ILE A 7 22.29 -0.43 -10.43
CA ILE A 7 20.87 -0.04 -10.45
C ILE A 7 20.62 1.16 -9.52
N LEU A 8 21.27 1.19 -8.35
CA LEU A 8 21.22 2.36 -7.47
C LEU A 8 21.87 3.61 -8.10
N LEU A 9 22.98 3.44 -8.83
CA LEU A 9 23.60 4.52 -9.60
C LEU A 9 22.74 4.98 -10.77
N ALA A 10 22.00 4.08 -11.44
CA ALA A 10 21.10 4.43 -12.53
C ALA A 10 19.88 5.23 -12.04
N ALA A 11 19.32 4.91 -10.88
CA ALA A 11 18.22 5.67 -10.27
C ALA A 11 18.68 7.08 -9.82
N LEU A 12 19.92 7.22 -9.33
CA LEU A 12 20.54 8.49 -9.02
C LEU A 12 20.95 9.28 -10.30
N ALA A 13 21.36 8.58 -11.36
CA ALA A 13 21.74 9.20 -12.62
C ALA A 13 20.52 9.68 -13.45
N CYS A 14 19.37 9.01 -13.38
CA CYS A 14 18.14 9.49 -14.00
C CYS A 14 17.63 10.81 -13.39
N GLY A 15 17.91 11.08 -12.11
CA GLY A 15 17.65 12.39 -11.50
C GLY A 15 18.56 13.51 -12.01
N ALA A 16 19.66 13.19 -12.70
CA ALA A 16 20.67 14.16 -13.13
C ALA A 16 20.58 14.55 -14.63
N VAL A 17 19.67 13.96 -15.40
CA VAL A 17 19.61 14.17 -16.88
C VAL A 17 18.49 15.13 -17.29
N PHE A 18 17.77 15.76 -16.36
CA PHE A 18 16.85 16.84 -16.74
C PHE A 18 17.63 18.15 -16.90
N PRO A 19 17.43 18.88 -18.02
CA PRO A 19 18.10 20.17 -18.23
C PRO A 19 17.76 21.09 -17.05
N ALA A 20 18.79 21.70 -16.51
CA ALA A 20 18.72 22.65 -15.37
C ALA A 20 17.81 23.88 -15.61
N GLU A 21 17.23 24.04 -16.80
CA GLU A 21 16.31 25.13 -17.14
C GLU A 21 14.88 24.93 -16.62
N ALA A 22 14.48 23.73 -16.22
CA ALA A 22 13.18 23.52 -15.56
C ALA A 22 13.23 23.69 -14.04
N ALA A 23 14.41 23.67 -13.43
CA ALA A 23 14.65 24.12 -12.07
C ALA A 23 14.97 25.62 -12.08
N ALA A 24 13.98 26.45 -12.46
CA ALA A 24 14.05 27.88 -12.19
C ALA A 24 14.41 28.02 -10.70
N GLN A 25 15.43 28.83 -10.41
CA GLN A 25 15.80 29.25 -9.07
C GLN A 25 14.54 29.65 -8.30
N GLU A 26 13.96 28.71 -7.56
CA GLU A 26 12.86 29.04 -6.66
C GLU A 26 13.47 29.89 -5.55
N ASN A 27 13.27 31.20 -5.65
CA ASN A 27 13.52 32.08 -4.53
C ASN A 27 12.62 31.57 -3.39
N PRO A 28 13.16 31.08 -2.24
CA PRO A 28 12.37 30.45 -1.18
C PRO A 28 11.26 31.37 -0.58
N ALA A 29 11.27 32.65 -0.98
CA ALA A 29 10.26 33.64 -0.61
C ALA A 29 9.20 33.90 -1.70
N ALA A 30 9.27 33.28 -2.88
CA ALA A 30 8.30 33.55 -3.95
C ALA A 30 7.01 32.75 -3.74
N VAL A 31 5.89 33.45 -3.54
CA VAL A 31 4.55 32.86 -3.49
C VAL A 31 4.19 32.30 -4.86
N LYS A 32 3.88 31.01 -4.93
CA LYS A 32 3.39 30.39 -6.17
C LYS A 32 1.94 30.79 -6.43
N THR A 33 1.63 31.07 -7.69
CA THR A 33 0.29 31.44 -8.17
C THR A 33 -0.09 30.61 -9.39
N GLY A 34 -1.38 30.58 -9.74
CA GLY A 34 -1.89 29.89 -10.91
C GLY A 34 -1.71 28.37 -10.87
N TRP A 35 -1.55 27.78 -12.04
CA TRP A 35 -1.35 26.35 -12.21
C TRP A 35 0.14 26.01 -12.30
N ASN A 36 0.57 25.04 -11.50
CA ASN A 36 1.94 24.54 -11.47
C ASN A 36 1.95 23.04 -11.73
N PHE A 37 2.87 22.59 -12.59
CA PHE A 37 2.98 21.21 -13.03
C PHE A 37 4.33 20.62 -12.59
N GLY A 38 4.29 19.44 -11.99
CA GLY A 38 5.46 18.69 -11.55
C GLY A 38 5.50 17.30 -12.19
N PRO A 39 5.89 17.19 -13.49
CA PRO A 39 6.04 15.89 -14.13
C PRO A 39 7.27 15.18 -13.59
N LEU A 40 7.11 13.89 -13.25
CA LEU A 40 8.18 13.03 -12.74
C LEU A 40 8.10 11.67 -13.41
N PRO A 41 9.23 10.97 -13.62
CA PRO A 41 9.21 9.57 -13.98
C PRO A 41 8.68 8.75 -12.79
N ALA A 42 7.74 7.85 -13.03
CA ALA A 42 7.35 6.83 -12.08
C ALA A 42 8.32 5.66 -12.19
N VAL A 43 9.35 5.65 -11.36
CA VAL A 43 10.38 4.62 -11.31
C VAL A 43 10.44 4.03 -9.92
N GLY A 44 10.31 2.72 -9.83
CA GLY A 44 10.36 2.00 -8.57
C GLY A 44 10.81 0.56 -8.77
N PHE A 45 11.00 -0.13 -7.68
CA PHE A 45 11.28 -1.55 -7.68
C PHE A 45 10.61 -2.20 -6.47
N ASN A 46 9.98 -3.33 -6.74
CA ASN A 46 9.42 -4.20 -5.71
C ASN A 46 9.78 -5.64 -6.06
N THR A 47 10.20 -6.42 -5.08
CA THR A 47 10.63 -7.81 -5.27
C THR A 47 9.52 -8.65 -5.93
N ASP A 48 8.25 -8.38 -5.59
CA ASP A 48 7.11 -9.16 -6.05
C ASP A 48 6.59 -8.71 -7.42
N LEU A 49 6.58 -7.40 -7.70
CA LEU A 49 6.06 -6.81 -8.94
C LEU A 49 7.14 -6.53 -10.00
N GLY A 50 8.41 -6.48 -9.58
CA GLY A 50 9.54 -6.17 -10.42
C GLY A 50 9.83 -4.68 -10.54
N PHE A 51 10.42 -4.26 -11.65
CA PHE A 51 10.78 -2.87 -11.92
C PHE A 51 9.57 -2.11 -12.45
N GLN A 52 9.28 -0.95 -11.84
CA GLN A 52 8.23 -0.03 -12.27
C GLN A 52 8.78 0.99 -13.25
N MET A 53 8.07 1.21 -14.34
CA MET A 53 8.34 2.24 -15.34
C MET A 53 7.05 2.96 -15.69
N GLY A 54 7.10 4.29 -15.73
CA GLY A 54 5.94 5.09 -16.07
C GLY A 54 6.19 6.57 -15.92
N ALA A 55 5.11 7.32 -15.86
CA ALA A 55 5.12 8.75 -15.62
C ALA A 55 4.06 9.12 -14.60
N LEU A 56 4.35 10.10 -13.78
CA LEU A 56 3.39 10.75 -12.90
C LEU A 56 3.51 12.27 -13.02
N CYS A 57 2.43 12.97 -12.76
CA CYS A 57 2.41 14.42 -12.74
C CYS A 57 1.57 14.92 -11.57
N ASP A 58 2.20 15.68 -10.68
CA ASP A 58 1.50 16.48 -9.68
C ASP A 58 1.13 17.83 -10.30
N ILE A 59 -0.13 18.21 -10.21
CA ILE A 59 -0.68 19.46 -10.74
C ILE A 59 -1.30 20.23 -9.58
N TYR A 60 -0.81 21.43 -9.33
CA TYR A 60 -1.26 22.29 -8.25
C TYR A 60 -1.92 23.55 -8.79
N CYS A 61 -3.05 23.94 -8.21
CA CYS A 61 -3.67 25.23 -8.44
C CYS A 61 -3.56 26.07 -7.16
N TYR A 62 -2.75 27.12 -7.22
CA TYR A 62 -2.55 28.07 -6.11
C TYR A 62 -3.45 29.32 -6.21
N GLY A 63 -4.21 29.48 -7.32
CA GLY A 63 -5.04 30.66 -7.56
C GLY A 63 -4.22 31.94 -7.56
N ASP A 64 -4.60 32.89 -6.72
CA ASP A 64 -3.89 34.15 -6.49
C ASP A 64 -2.68 34.00 -5.53
N GLY A 65 -2.47 32.84 -4.95
CA GLY A 65 -1.41 32.55 -3.96
C GLY A 65 -1.79 32.87 -2.52
N ALA A 66 -3.02 33.28 -2.24
CA ALA A 66 -3.44 33.67 -0.90
C ALA A 66 -3.36 32.54 0.13
N VAL A 67 -3.43 31.28 -0.30
CA VAL A 67 -3.35 30.10 0.58
C VAL A 67 -1.98 29.43 0.58
N TYR A 68 -1.01 29.97 -0.20
CA TYR A 68 0.33 29.37 -0.28
C TYR A 68 1.00 29.29 1.12
N PRO A 69 1.67 28.18 1.49
CA PRO A 69 2.07 27.02 0.67
C PRO A 69 0.98 25.97 0.46
N GLU A 70 -0.21 26.09 1.02
CA GLU A 70 -1.35 25.26 0.66
C GLU A 70 -1.84 25.57 -0.77
N TYR A 71 -2.70 24.71 -1.30
CA TYR A 71 -3.24 24.83 -2.65
C TYR A 71 -4.77 24.78 -2.60
N TYR A 72 -5.43 25.43 -3.57
CA TYR A 72 -6.87 25.28 -3.76
C TYR A 72 -7.21 23.89 -4.29
N HIS A 73 -6.44 23.41 -5.29
CA HIS A 73 -6.65 22.10 -5.88
C HIS A 73 -5.30 21.41 -6.15
N LYS A 74 -5.24 20.14 -5.86
CA LYS A 74 -4.15 19.27 -6.27
C LYS A 74 -4.71 18.10 -7.07
N PHE A 75 -4.09 17.79 -8.19
CA PHE A 75 -4.29 16.54 -8.92
C PHE A 75 -2.97 15.79 -8.99
N ASN A 76 -3.06 14.47 -8.95
CA ASN A 76 -1.96 13.58 -9.29
C ASN A 76 -2.46 12.61 -10.35
N VAL A 77 -1.70 12.46 -11.41
CA VAL A 77 -2.00 11.52 -12.51
C VAL A 77 -0.80 10.61 -12.64
N GLU A 78 -1.01 9.30 -12.57
CA GLU A 78 0.03 8.28 -12.75
C GLU A 78 -0.41 7.24 -13.77
N ALA A 79 0.52 6.88 -14.67
CA ALA A 79 0.42 5.71 -15.52
C ALA A 79 1.76 4.96 -15.46
N SER A 80 1.74 3.77 -14.93
CA SER A 80 2.95 2.97 -14.75
C SER A 80 2.71 1.48 -15.00
N TYR A 81 3.80 0.78 -15.32
CA TYR A 81 3.80 -0.64 -15.59
C TYR A 81 4.97 -1.33 -14.89
N TYR A 82 4.72 -2.50 -14.33
CA TYR A 82 5.71 -3.35 -13.68
C TYR A 82 6.13 -4.50 -14.56
N THR A 83 7.41 -4.85 -14.54
CA THR A 83 7.99 -5.88 -15.43
C THR A 83 7.40 -7.28 -15.25
N LYS A 84 6.75 -7.56 -14.12
CA LYS A 84 6.05 -8.84 -13.88
C LYS A 84 4.58 -8.84 -14.33
N GLY A 85 4.13 -7.82 -15.08
CA GLY A 85 2.83 -7.82 -15.75
C GLY A 85 1.71 -7.08 -15.02
N SER A 86 2.05 -6.16 -14.10
CA SER A 86 1.08 -5.30 -13.44
C SER A 86 1.10 -3.91 -14.03
N GLY A 87 -0.09 -3.32 -14.27
CA GLY A 87 -0.25 -1.93 -14.67
C GLY A 87 -0.99 -1.15 -13.58
N VAL A 88 -0.64 0.12 -13.40
CA VAL A 88 -1.30 1.05 -12.49
C VAL A 88 -1.65 2.33 -13.25
N PHE A 89 -2.94 2.67 -13.25
CA PHE A 89 -3.48 3.94 -13.75
C PHE A 89 -4.20 4.61 -12.59
N HIS A 90 -3.72 5.78 -12.19
CA HIS A 90 -4.21 6.45 -11.00
C HIS A 90 -4.47 7.92 -11.30
N LEU A 91 -5.66 8.37 -10.94
CA LEU A 91 -6.05 9.78 -10.91
C LEU A 91 -6.45 10.09 -9.46
N PHE A 92 -5.85 11.11 -8.89
CA PHE A 92 -6.13 11.56 -7.53
C PHE A 92 -6.40 13.06 -7.50
N TYR A 93 -7.33 13.47 -6.66
CA TYR A 93 -7.68 14.86 -6.37
C TYR A 93 -7.67 15.10 -4.87
N ASP A 94 -7.15 16.25 -4.44
CA ASP A 94 -7.18 16.70 -3.04
C ASP A 94 -7.42 18.19 -2.96
N SER A 95 -8.30 18.60 -2.05
CA SER A 95 -8.56 20.01 -1.75
C SER A 95 -9.05 20.20 -0.33
N LYS A 96 -8.51 21.20 0.36
CA LYS A 96 -8.99 21.67 1.66
C LYS A 96 -9.91 22.91 1.52
N HIS A 97 -10.08 23.42 0.30
CA HIS A 97 -10.73 24.69 0.02
C HIS A 97 -11.98 24.58 -0.87
N LEU A 98 -12.23 23.40 -1.47
CA LEU A 98 -13.41 23.18 -2.34
C LEU A 98 -14.71 23.30 -1.53
N ILE A 99 -14.72 22.75 -0.33
CA ILE A 99 -15.86 22.83 0.61
C ILE A 99 -15.32 23.48 1.90
N PRO A 100 -15.87 24.62 2.36
CA PRO A 100 -15.39 25.30 3.54
C PRO A 100 -15.35 24.37 4.78
N GLY A 101 -14.18 24.23 5.40
CA GLY A 101 -13.97 23.41 6.60
C GLY A 101 -13.91 21.91 6.36
N VAL A 102 -13.97 21.46 5.10
CA VAL A 102 -13.91 20.04 4.74
C VAL A 102 -12.80 19.79 3.73
N ARG A 103 -11.88 18.88 4.03
CA ARG A 103 -10.96 18.33 3.04
C ARG A 103 -11.68 17.27 2.23
N MET A 104 -11.68 17.40 0.93
CA MET A 104 -12.20 16.40 -0.01
C MET A 104 -11.04 15.76 -0.76
N THR A 105 -11.00 14.43 -0.77
CA THR A 105 -10.13 13.65 -1.65
C THR A 105 -10.97 12.75 -2.52
N ALA A 106 -10.57 12.60 -3.78
CA ALA A 106 -11.20 11.65 -4.70
C ALA A 106 -10.13 10.92 -5.48
N ALA A 107 -10.35 9.65 -5.79
CA ALA A 107 -9.41 8.88 -6.59
C ALA A 107 -10.14 7.91 -7.52
N ALA A 108 -9.58 7.72 -8.71
CA ALA A 108 -9.90 6.63 -9.61
C ALA A 108 -8.61 5.84 -9.86
N THR A 109 -8.62 4.56 -9.51
CA THR A 109 -7.46 3.68 -9.63
C THR A 109 -7.89 2.45 -10.43
N TYR A 110 -7.20 2.17 -11.51
CA TYR A 110 -7.33 0.92 -12.25
C TYR A 110 -5.99 0.19 -12.25
N MET A 111 -6.01 -1.03 -11.73
CA MET A 111 -4.84 -1.89 -11.66
C MET A 111 -5.09 -3.18 -12.41
N THR A 112 -4.15 -3.57 -13.24
CA THR A 112 -4.13 -4.89 -13.86
C THR A 112 -2.98 -5.69 -13.27
N ASN A 113 -3.24 -6.92 -12.87
CA ASN A 113 -2.19 -7.79 -12.38
C ASN A 113 -2.39 -9.20 -12.92
N ARG A 114 -1.52 -9.59 -13.86
CA ARG A 114 -1.56 -10.91 -14.50
C ARG A 114 -1.01 -12.03 -13.62
N LYS A 115 -0.25 -11.66 -12.57
CA LYS A 115 0.38 -12.58 -11.61
C LYS A 115 0.22 -12.06 -10.18
N TYR A 116 -1.01 -11.85 -9.76
CA TYR A 116 -1.32 -11.45 -8.39
C TYR A 116 -1.06 -12.58 -7.41
N SER A 117 -0.39 -12.31 -6.31
CA SER A 117 -0.02 -13.34 -5.34
C SER A 117 -1.21 -13.82 -4.51
N PHE A 118 -1.39 -15.12 -4.44
CA PHE A 118 -2.41 -15.79 -3.64
C PHE A 118 -1.82 -17.05 -3.00
N TYR A 119 -1.54 -17.00 -1.70
CA TYR A 119 -0.92 -18.08 -0.92
C TYR A 119 -1.93 -18.88 -0.07
N GLY A 120 -3.23 -18.73 -0.34
CA GLY A 120 -4.29 -19.34 0.45
C GLY A 120 -4.65 -18.50 1.68
N PHE A 121 -5.41 -19.12 2.60
CA PHE A 121 -5.99 -18.43 3.74
C PHE A 121 -5.30 -18.78 5.05
N ASN A 122 -5.44 -17.89 6.05
CA ASN A 122 -5.05 -18.07 7.44
C ASN A 122 -3.54 -18.26 7.64
N GLY A 123 -2.74 -17.46 6.94
CA GLY A 123 -1.33 -17.22 7.23
C GLY A 123 -0.51 -18.49 7.46
N ALA A 124 -0.20 -18.80 8.71
CA ALA A 124 0.62 -19.96 9.09
C ALA A 124 -0.01 -21.33 8.80
N ALA A 125 -1.34 -21.37 8.61
CA ALA A 125 -2.03 -22.58 8.21
C ALA A 125 -1.77 -22.97 6.74
N SER A 126 -1.53 -21.99 5.88
CA SER A 126 -1.17 -22.20 4.47
C SER A 126 0.33 -22.44 4.34
N VAL A 127 0.73 -23.57 3.78
CA VAL A 127 2.13 -23.93 3.57
C VAL A 127 2.66 -23.25 2.31
N TYR A 128 3.81 -22.57 2.42
CA TYR A 128 4.55 -22.09 1.27
C TYR A 128 5.63 -23.09 0.89
N LEU A 129 5.55 -23.57 -0.33
CA LEU A 129 6.51 -24.52 -0.93
C LEU A 129 7.27 -23.77 -2.04
N PRO A 130 8.52 -23.37 -1.80
CA PRO A 130 9.31 -22.59 -2.77
C PRO A 130 9.46 -23.27 -4.14
N GLU A 131 9.45 -24.60 -4.19
CA GLU A 131 9.51 -25.41 -5.42
C GLU A 131 8.25 -25.26 -6.30
N LEU A 132 7.13 -24.83 -5.74
CA LEU A 132 5.88 -24.55 -6.45
C LEU A 132 5.74 -23.07 -6.83
N ASP A 133 6.69 -22.23 -6.43
CA ASP A 133 6.66 -20.82 -6.83
C ASP A 133 6.87 -20.69 -8.36
N SER A 134 6.65 -19.51 -8.86
CA SER A 134 6.64 -19.22 -10.29
C SER A 134 7.91 -19.69 -11.02
N ASN A 135 7.79 -20.75 -11.82
CA ASN A 135 8.84 -21.30 -12.67
C ASN A 135 8.31 -21.43 -14.10
N ALA A 136 8.79 -20.56 -15.00
CA ALA A 136 8.35 -20.54 -16.40
C ALA A 136 8.82 -21.77 -17.18
N ASP A 137 9.99 -22.33 -16.86
CA ASP A 137 10.55 -23.51 -17.54
C ASP A 137 9.72 -24.77 -17.27
N GLU A 138 9.05 -24.82 -16.11
CA GLU A 138 8.16 -25.91 -15.72
C GLU A 138 6.66 -25.59 -15.97
N GLY A 139 6.34 -24.40 -16.46
CA GLY A 139 4.98 -23.94 -16.68
C GLY A 139 4.17 -23.74 -15.38
N VAL A 140 4.86 -23.54 -14.24
CA VAL A 140 4.22 -23.44 -12.92
C VAL A 140 4.16 -22.00 -12.45
N ALA A 141 2.98 -21.58 -12.01
CA ALA A 141 2.75 -20.34 -11.27
C ALA A 141 1.71 -20.58 -10.16
N PHE A 142 2.02 -21.53 -9.26
CA PHE A 142 1.09 -22.11 -8.31
C PHE A 142 0.42 -21.07 -7.41
N TYR A 143 1.19 -20.11 -6.89
CA TYR A 143 0.70 -19.07 -5.98
C TYR A 143 0.26 -17.80 -6.69
N ASN A 144 -0.13 -17.88 -7.96
CA ASN A 144 -0.56 -16.70 -8.70
C ASN A 144 -1.97 -16.84 -9.27
N VAL A 145 -2.63 -15.70 -9.41
CA VAL A 145 -3.97 -15.54 -9.97
C VAL A 145 -3.99 -14.24 -10.78
N ARG A 146 -4.85 -14.12 -11.80
CA ARG A 146 -5.10 -12.83 -12.43
C ARG A 146 -6.05 -12.02 -11.58
N ARG A 147 -5.73 -10.74 -11.36
CA ARG A 147 -6.63 -9.79 -10.68
C ARG A 147 -6.58 -8.43 -11.35
N ASP A 148 -7.69 -8.01 -11.91
CA ASP A 148 -7.92 -6.63 -12.31
C ASP A 148 -8.78 -5.94 -11.27
N TYR A 149 -8.50 -4.69 -10.97
CA TYR A 149 -9.16 -3.96 -9.90
C TYR A 149 -9.42 -2.52 -10.28
N LEU A 150 -10.69 -2.11 -10.28
CA LEU A 150 -11.12 -0.73 -10.40
C LEU A 150 -11.63 -0.23 -9.05
N ARG A 151 -11.10 0.91 -8.60
CA ARG A 151 -11.58 1.61 -7.41
C ARG A 151 -11.84 3.07 -7.76
N ILE A 152 -13.04 3.54 -7.46
CA ILE A 152 -13.40 4.96 -7.53
C ILE A 152 -13.88 5.35 -6.14
N LEU A 153 -13.24 6.33 -5.50
CA LEU A 153 -13.59 6.76 -4.17
C LEU A 153 -13.68 8.28 -4.04
N ALA A 154 -14.46 8.72 -3.06
CA ALA A 154 -14.48 10.08 -2.55
C ALA A 154 -14.53 10.05 -1.03
N ASP A 155 -13.55 10.69 -0.39
CA ASP A 155 -13.44 10.80 1.06
C ASP A 155 -13.53 12.27 1.49
N PHE A 156 -14.20 12.50 2.59
CA PHE A 156 -14.42 13.79 3.21
C PHE A 156 -13.92 13.76 4.65
N GLN A 157 -13.19 14.77 5.05
CA GLN A 157 -12.70 14.93 6.41
C GLN A 157 -12.94 16.35 6.89
N GLY A 158 -13.48 16.50 8.11
CA GLY A 158 -13.72 17.79 8.71
C GLY A 158 -13.33 17.81 10.18
N LYS A 159 -13.16 19.01 10.74
CA LYS A 159 -12.81 19.20 12.16
C LYS A 159 -14.07 19.08 13.04
N ILE A 160 -13.91 18.42 14.19
CA ILE A 160 -14.88 18.41 15.28
C ILE A 160 -14.47 19.45 16.34
N GLY A 161 -13.17 19.44 16.69
CA GLY A 161 -12.58 20.39 17.64
C GLY A 161 -11.18 19.97 18.07
N GLY A 162 -10.27 20.92 18.28
CA GLY A 162 -8.86 20.66 18.57
C GLY A 162 -8.22 19.80 17.49
N SER A 163 -7.61 18.67 17.88
CA SER A 163 -7.01 17.68 16.98
C SER A 163 -7.99 16.61 16.51
N TRP A 164 -9.27 16.67 16.91
CA TRP A 164 -10.28 15.70 16.51
C TRP A 164 -10.98 16.10 15.22
N GLY A 165 -11.18 15.12 14.37
CA GLY A 165 -11.92 15.23 13.11
C GLY A 165 -12.86 14.05 12.89
N TRP A 166 -13.74 14.22 11.92
CA TRP A 166 -14.59 13.16 11.37
C TRP A 166 -14.11 12.80 9.96
N ALA A 167 -14.39 11.58 9.55
CA ALA A 167 -14.18 11.11 8.18
C ALA A 167 -15.45 10.42 7.69
N ALA A 168 -15.77 10.64 6.42
CA ALA A 168 -16.83 9.92 5.71
C ALA A 168 -16.38 9.66 4.27
N GLY A 169 -16.85 8.59 3.65
CA GLY A 169 -16.46 8.30 2.28
C GLY A 169 -17.38 7.30 1.59
N LEU A 170 -17.26 7.29 0.28
CA LEU A 170 -17.91 6.33 -0.62
C LEU A 170 -16.84 5.75 -1.54
N ALA A 171 -16.91 4.45 -1.81
CA ALA A 171 -16.04 3.81 -2.76
C ALA A 171 -16.82 2.77 -3.58
N PHE A 172 -16.72 2.89 -4.90
CA PHE A 172 -17.09 1.83 -5.83
C PHE A 172 -15.86 0.99 -6.13
N LYS A 173 -15.98 -0.33 -6.03
CA LYS A 173 -14.91 -1.28 -6.28
C LYS A 173 -15.42 -2.39 -7.22
N ASP A 174 -14.66 -2.69 -8.27
CA ASP A 174 -14.88 -3.81 -9.18
C ASP A 174 -13.64 -4.69 -9.18
N TYR A 175 -13.80 -5.91 -8.68
CA TYR A 175 -12.76 -6.93 -8.66
C TYR A 175 -13.04 -7.95 -9.74
N ARG A 176 -12.05 -8.21 -10.59
CA ARG A 176 -12.10 -9.26 -11.59
C ARG A 176 -10.95 -10.22 -11.34
N VAL A 177 -11.29 -11.39 -10.85
CA VAL A 177 -10.34 -12.46 -10.52
C VAL A 177 -10.50 -13.59 -11.52
N GLY A 178 -9.44 -14.28 -11.83
CA GLY A 178 -9.49 -15.39 -12.77
C GLY A 178 -8.18 -16.13 -12.89
N ASP A 179 -8.19 -17.13 -13.76
CA ASP A 179 -6.99 -17.88 -14.06
C ASP A 179 -5.91 -17.00 -14.69
N ILE A 180 -4.64 -17.42 -14.57
CA ILE A 180 -3.51 -16.79 -15.24
C ILE A 180 -3.66 -16.90 -16.73
N GLU A 181 -3.50 -15.79 -17.44
CA GLU A 181 -3.55 -15.70 -18.90
C GLU A 181 -2.16 -15.41 -19.50
N LEU A 182 -1.15 -16.21 -19.12
CA LEU A 182 0.21 -16.10 -19.61
C LEU A 182 0.60 -17.43 -20.23
N GLU A 183 0.96 -17.43 -21.52
CA GLU A 183 1.21 -18.64 -22.34
C GLU A 183 2.24 -19.60 -21.75
N GLN A 184 3.22 -19.09 -20.99
CA GLN A 184 4.26 -19.89 -20.35
C GLN A 184 3.81 -20.63 -19.08
N TYR A 185 2.56 -20.47 -18.63
CA TYR A 185 2.05 -21.09 -17.41
C TYR A 185 0.76 -21.87 -17.67
N ASP A 186 0.63 -23.02 -17.01
CA ASP A 186 -0.60 -23.79 -17.02
C ASP A 186 -1.62 -23.19 -16.02
N PRO A 187 -2.75 -22.64 -16.50
CA PRO A 187 -3.76 -22.02 -15.65
C PRO A 187 -4.45 -23.00 -14.69
N HIS A 188 -4.41 -24.30 -14.97
CA HIS A 188 -5.02 -25.32 -14.12
C HIS A 188 -4.11 -25.76 -12.96
N ARG A 189 -2.83 -25.41 -12.98
CA ARG A 189 -1.84 -25.76 -11.96
C ARG A 189 -1.64 -24.63 -10.95
N THR A 190 -2.75 -23.99 -10.48
CA THR A 190 -2.70 -22.91 -9.50
C THR A 190 -3.41 -23.29 -8.21
N LEU A 191 -2.98 -22.73 -7.08
CA LEU A 191 -3.64 -22.87 -5.79
C LEU A 191 -5.10 -22.35 -5.84
N TYR A 192 -5.31 -21.25 -6.56
CA TYR A 192 -6.63 -20.67 -6.78
C TYR A 192 -7.59 -21.68 -7.43
N ARG A 193 -7.16 -22.32 -8.52
CA ARG A 193 -7.98 -23.35 -9.20
C ARG A 193 -8.26 -24.54 -8.29
N ARG A 194 -7.24 -24.98 -7.54
CA ARG A 194 -7.40 -26.07 -6.58
C ARG A 194 -8.42 -25.74 -5.48
N TYR A 195 -8.44 -24.49 -5.01
CA TYR A 195 -9.41 -24.05 -4.00
C TYR A 195 -10.83 -23.98 -4.56
N ILE A 196 -11.01 -23.63 -5.83
CA ILE A 196 -12.32 -23.68 -6.51
C ILE A 196 -12.79 -25.13 -6.68
N ASP A 197 -11.93 -26.00 -7.17
CA ASP A 197 -12.26 -27.40 -7.43
C ASP A 197 -12.61 -28.16 -6.14
N SER A 198 -11.94 -27.82 -5.03
CA SER A 198 -12.27 -28.34 -3.70
C SER A 198 -13.48 -27.63 -3.06
N GLY A 199 -14.00 -26.57 -3.67
CA GLY A 199 -15.11 -25.78 -3.14
C GLY A 199 -14.75 -24.97 -1.89
N ILE A 200 -13.46 -24.68 -1.66
CA ILE A 200 -12.99 -23.75 -0.61
C ILE A 200 -13.34 -22.32 -1.01
N ILE A 201 -13.15 -21.98 -2.28
CA ILE A 201 -13.66 -20.76 -2.89
C ILE A 201 -14.97 -21.10 -3.58
N ASP A 202 -16.03 -20.41 -3.20
CA ASP A 202 -17.35 -20.62 -3.80
C ASP A 202 -17.36 -20.19 -5.27
N ARG A 203 -18.13 -20.91 -6.09
CA ARG A 203 -18.25 -20.59 -7.53
C ARG A 203 -18.84 -19.20 -7.79
N ASP A 204 -19.64 -18.68 -6.86
CA ASP A 204 -20.28 -17.38 -7.00
C ASP A 204 -19.30 -16.21 -6.78
N GLU A 205 -18.19 -16.44 -6.08
CA GLU A 205 -17.18 -15.42 -5.80
C GLU A 205 -15.90 -15.58 -6.63
N MET A 206 -15.74 -16.69 -7.34
CA MET A 206 -14.48 -17.02 -8.01
C MET A 206 -14.04 -15.99 -9.06
N TYR A 207 -14.96 -15.29 -9.68
CA TYR A 207 -14.63 -14.27 -10.69
C TYR A 207 -14.55 -12.84 -10.14
N GLY A 208 -14.68 -12.67 -8.83
CA GLY A 208 -14.74 -11.35 -8.21
C GLY A 208 -16.16 -10.80 -8.17
N GLY A 209 -16.28 -9.48 -8.08
CA GLY A 209 -17.57 -8.81 -8.01
C GLY A 209 -17.47 -7.33 -7.76
N MET A 210 -18.62 -6.64 -7.78
CA MET A 210 -18.72 -5.20 -7.56
C MET A 210 -19.25 -4.91 -6.15
N HIS A 211 -18.70 -3.88 -5.51
CA HIS A 211 -19.11 -3.43 -4.18
C HIS A 211 -19.23 -1.91 -4.13
N LEU A 212 -20.23 -1.43 -3.40
CA LEU A 212 -20.34 -0.05 -2.99
C LEU A 212 -20.05 0.00 -1.49
N GLU A 213 -18.92 0.58 -1.11
CA GLU A 213 -18.55 0.75 0.29
C GLU A 213 -18.87 2.16 0.76
N MET A 214 -19.40 2.25 1.96
CA MET A 214 -19.59 3.49 2.72
C MET A 214 -18.67 3.46 3.93
N LYS A 215 -17.98 4.57 4.18
CA LYS A 215 -17.04 4.73 5.30
C LYS A 215 -17.50 5.87 6.18
N ALA A 216 -17.45 5.65 7.49
CA ALA A 216 -17.64 6.70 8.50
C ALA A 216 -16.69 6.46 9.67
N GLY A 217 -16.10 7.53 10.21
CA GLY A 217 -15.12 7.38 11.26
C GLY A 217 -14.72 8.67 11.95
N VAL A 218 -13.84 8.52 12.91
CA VAL A 218 -13.20 9.61 13.67
C VAL A 218 -11.69 9.56 13.46
N VAL A 219 -11.08 10.74 13.45
CA VAL A 219 -9.65 10.95 13.24
C VAL A 219 -9.13 11.82 14.38
N TYR A 220 -7.96 11.48 14.89
CA TYR A 220 -7.18 12.34 15.77
C TYR A 220 -5.84 12.62 15.10
N ASP A 221 -5.54 13.89 14.81
CA ASP A 221 -4.29 14.29 14.16
C ASP A 221 -3.67 15.48 14.89
N SER A 222 -2.53 15.22 15.54
CA SER A 222 -1.71 16.22 16.23
C SER A 222 -0.27 16.24 15.70
N ARG A 223 -0.05 15.69 14.52
CA ARG A 223 1.28 15.69 13.87
C ARG A 223 1.78 17.09 13.58
N ASP A 224 3.07 17.28 13.66
CA ASP A 224 3.76 18.51 13.24
C ASP A 224 3.85 18.63 11.71
N ALA A 225 3.90 17.51 10.98
CA ALA A 225 3.96 17.47 9.52
C ALA A 225 3.24 16.25 8.96
N GLU A 226 2.69 16.34 7.73
CA GLU A 226 2.01 15.21 7.07
C GLU A 226 3.00 14.21 6.44
N ALA A 227 4.10 14.68 5.83
CA ALA A 227 4.99 13.83 5.02
C ALA A 227 6.05 13.09 5.84
N ALA A 228 6.65 13.74 6.81
CA ALA A 228 7.72 13.21 7.66
C ALA A 228 7.55 13.69 9.10
N PRO A 229 6.51 13.26 9.81
CA PRO A 229 6.25 13.73 11.16
C PRO A 229 7.38 13.34 12.11
N SER A 230 7.78 14.32 12.95
CA SER A 230 8.76 14.13 14.00
C SER A 230 8.15 13.94 15.38
N ARG A 231 6.91 14.42 15.56
CA ARG A 231 6.16 14.32 16.82
C ARG A 231 4.66 14.31 16.57
N GLY A 232 3.93 13.83 17.58
CA GLY A 232 2.47 13.83 17.59
C GLY A 232 1.87 12.46 17.29
N ILE A 233 0.56 12.44 17.19
CA ILE A 233 -0.26 11.23 17.00
C ILE A 233 -1.13 11.44 15.77
N TRP A 234 -1.26 10.39 14.96
CA TRP A 234 -2.28 10.28 13.95
C TRP A 234 -3.03 8.96 14.11
N SER A 235 -4.28 9.05 14.52
CA SER A 235 -5.14 7.89 14.76
C SER A 235 -6.41 8.00 13.95
N GLU A 236 -6.88 6.90 13.43
CA GLU A 236 -8.13 6.78 12.67
C GLU A 236 -8.89 5.53 13.13
N LEU A 237 -10.19 5.66 13.28
CA LEU A 237 -11.12 4.59 13.58
C LEU A 237 -12.30 4.71 12.63
N CYS A 238 -12.45 3.76 11.71
CA CYS A 238 -13.44 3.80 10.65
C CYS A 238 -14.27 2.52 10.62
N LEU A 239 -15.58 2.69 10.48
CA LEU A 239 -16.51 1.65 10.06
C LEU A 239 -16.67 1.71 8.54
N ILE A 240 -16.60 0.57 7.88
CA ILE A 240 -16.74 0.41 6.44
C ILE A 240 -17.85 -0.59 6.20
N GLY A 241 -18.96 -0.13 5.63
CA GLY A 241 -20.12 -0.95 5.31
C GLY A 241 -20.28 -1.12 3.81
N ALA A 242 -20.47 -2.33 3.35
CA ALA A 242 -20.82 -2.66 1.98
C ALA A 242 -22.18 -3.36 1.95
N PRO A 243 -23.27 -2.63 1.71
CA PRO A 243 -24.57 -3.25 1.50
C PRO A 243 -24.56 -4.04 0.21
N ASP A 244 -25.36 -5.08 0.16
CA ASP A 244 -25.54 -5.86 -1.05
C ASP A 244 -26.39 -5.10 -2.07
N VAL A 245 -25.72 -4.39 -2.98
CA VAL A 245 -26.36 -3.61 -4.06
C VAL A 245 -26.29 -4.33 -5.40
N PHE A 246 -25.24 -5.14 -5.61
CA PHE A 246 -24.92 -5.67 -6.92
C PHE A 246 -25.01 -7.21 -7.02
N SER A 247 -24.73 -7.94 -5.94
CA SER A 247 -24.53 -9.38 -5.99
C SER A 247 -25.75 -10.22 -5.53
N GLY A 248 -26.63 -9.65 -4.72
CA GLY A 248 -27.69 -10.39 -4.04
C GLY A 248 -27.19 -11.38 -2.98
N LYS A 249 -25.89 -11.34 -2.61
CA LYS A 249 -25.30 -12.34 -1.71
C LYS A 249 -24.37 -11.77 -0.65
N TYR A 250 -23.50 -10.80 -1.01
CA TYR A 250 -22.44 -10.36 -0.12
C TYR A 250 -22.72 -8.98 0.46
N SER A 251 -22.98 -8.94 1.75
CA SER A 251 -22.97 -7.71 2.53
C SER A 251 -22.03 -7.88 3.72
N TYR A 252 -21.26 -6.86 4.02
CA TYR A 252 -20.30 -6.91 5.13
C TYR A 252 -20.11 -5.57 5.79
N MET A 253 -19.64 -5.61 7.02
CA MET A 253 -19.16 -4.46 7.77
C MET A 253 -17.78 -4.77 8.34
N LYS A 254 -16.82 -3.88 8.08
CA LYS A 254 -15.46 -3.95 8.62
C LYS A 254 -15.20 -2.81 9.58
N LEU A 255 -14.40 -3.08 10.60
CA LEU A 255 -13.77 -2.09 11.46
C LEU A 255 -12.31 -1.94 11.04
N SER A 256 -11.87 -0.72 10.76
CA SER A 256 -10.48 -0.38 10.50
C SER A 256 -10.00 0.62 11.55
N ALA A 257 -8.90 0.30 12.22
CA ALA A 257 -8.29 1.11 13.26
C ALA A 257 -6.79 1.23 13.03
N HIS A 258 -6.28 2.46 13.02
CA HIS A 258 -4.86 2.76 12.89
C HIS A 258 -4.46 3.76 13.97
N PHE A 259 -3.37 3.49 14.64
CA PHE A 259 -2.76 4.38 15.63
C PHE A 259 -1.28 4.55 15.30
N ARG A 260 -0.89 5.78 14.99
CA ARG A 260 0.50 6.14 14.65
C ARG A 260 0.99 7.18 15.65
N HIS A 261 2.16 6.94 16.21
CA HIS A 261 2.78 7.86 17.18
C HIS A 261 4.23 8.11 16.84
N TYR A 262 4.61 9.37 16.88
CA TYR A 262 5.95 9.88 16.55
C TYR A 262 6.55 10.52 17.79
N LEU A 263 7.61 9.93 18.31
CA LEU A 263 8.28 10.31 19.55
C LEU A 263 9.68 10.83 19.24
N PRO A 264 9.95 12.13 19.38
CA PRO A 264 11.30 12.66 19.27
C PRO A 264 12.16 12.17 20.44
N LEU A 265 13.18 11.35 20.15
CA LEU A 265 14.12 10.85 21.16
C LEU A 265 15.29 11.79 21.33
N TRP A 266 15.77 12.37 20.23
CA TRP A 266 16.84 13.36 20.26
C TRP A 266 16.53 14.49 19.28
N ARG A 267 15.88 15.52 19.79
CA ARG A 267 15.33 16.62 18.99
C ARG A 267 14.54 16.06 17.80
N GLU A 268 14.63 16.67 16.63
CA GLU A 268 14.01 16.16 15.39
C GLU A 268 14.94 15.22 14.58
N ARG A 269 16.15 14.94 15.14
CA ARG A 269 17.16 14.14 14.45
C ARG A 269 16.92 12.63 14.60
N VAL A 270 16.39 12.21 15.76
CA VAL A 270 16.08 10.81 16.04
C VAL A 270 14.65 10.73 16.52
N VAL A 271 13.83 10.04 15.76
CA VAL A 271 12.39 9.87 16.04
C VAL A 271 12.09 8.38 16.12
N PHE A 272 11.48 7.93 17.21
CA PHE A 272 10.87 6.62 17.28
C PHE A 272 9.43 6.73 16.79
N ALA A 273 9.13 6.09 15.68
CA ALA A 273 7.80 6.05 15.09
C ALA A 273 7.23 4.64 15.17
N TYR A 274 5.99 4.51 15.59
CA TYR A 274 5.31 3.21 15.57
C TYR A 274 3.86 3.33 15.12
N HIS A 275 3.41 2.30 14.44
CA HIS A 275 2.08 2.13 13.92
C HIS A 275 1.48 0.83 14.46
N LEU A 276 0.32 0.92 15.08
CA LEU A 276 -0.51 -0.21 15.48
C LEU A 276 -1.76 -0.19 14.62
N ALA A 277 -2.12 -1.32 14.05
CA ALA A 277 -3.27 -1.38 13.16
C ALA A 277 -4.08 -2.66 13.33
N TYR A 278 -5.36 -2.52 13.09
CA TYR A 278 -6.33 -3.61 13.05
C TYR A 278 -7.33 -3.35 11.94
N GLN A 279 -7.68 -4.39 11.19
CA GLN A 279 -8.87 -4.41 10.34
C GLN A 279 -9.48 -5.79 10.37
N GLY A 280 -10.81 -5.86 10.51
CA GLY A 280 -11.53 -7.12 10.49
C GLY A 280 -13.00 -6.97 10.16
N THR A 281 -13.60 -8.05 9.67
CA THR A 281 -15.04 -8.16 9.42
C THR A 281 -15.76 -8.33 10.75
N ILE A 282 -16.66 -7.42 11.08
CA ILE A 282 -17.42 -7.41 12.33
C ILE A 282 -18.87 -7.88 12.14
N ALA A 283 -19.39 -7.85 10.91
CA ALA A 283 -20.71 -8.35 10.58
C ALA A 283 -20.80 -8.70 9.08
N GLY A 284 -21.65 -9.65 8.74
CA GLY A 284 -21.88 -10.13 7.38
C GLY A 284 -20.75 -11.02 6.86
N ASP A 285 -20.73 -11.24 5.56
CA ASP A 285 -19.78 -12.12 4.87
C ASP A 285 -19.07 -11.33 3.76
N ALA A 286 -17.77 -11.10 3.95
CA ALA A 286 -16.93 -10.46 2.93
C ALA A 286 -16.30 -11.54 2.05
N PRO A 287 -16.44 -11.47 0.71
CA PRO A 287 -15.88 -12.46 -0.19
C PRO A 287 -14.34 -12.45 -0.14
N PHE A 288 -13.70 -13.56 -0.54
CA PHE A 288 -12.26 -13.76 -0.37
C PHE A 288 -11.41 -12.68 -1.03
N TYR A 289 -11.83 -12.16 -2.17
CA TYR A 289 -11.08 -11.15 -2.93
C TYR A 289 -11.14 -9.74 -2.29
N VAL A 290 -12.09 -9.49 -1.38
CA VAL A 290 -12.18 -8.26 -0.57
C VAL A 290 -11.33 -8.35 0.69
N GLN A 291 -11.02 -9.55 1.18
CA GLN A 291 -10.25 -9.74 2.41
C GLN A 291 -8.84 -9.15 2.34
N GLN A 292 -8.28 -9.08 1.14
CA GLN A 292 -6.96 -8.56 0.89
C GLN A 292 -6.89 -7.02 0.94
N ASP A 293 -8.03 -6.34 1.05
CA ASP A 293 -8.13 -4.88 0.94
C ASP A 293 -8.05 -4.24 2.33
N ILE A 294 -6.94 -3.58 2.65
CA ILE A 294 -6.75 -2.82 3.89
C ILE A 294 -7.07 -1.36 3.64
N SER A 295 -8.03 -0.82 4.39
CA SER A 295 -8.50 0.56 4.26
C SER A 295 -7.81 1.49 5.26
N THR A 296 -7.33 2.63 4.78
CA THR A 296 -6.77 3.72 5.59
C THR A 296 -7.06 5.06 4.93
N LEU A 297 -6.97 6.13 5.70
CA LEU A 297 -7.03 7.51 5.21
C LEU A 297 -5.68 8.04 4.71
N TYR A 298 -4.66 7.22 4.66
CA TYR A 298 -3.34 7.60 4.15
C TYR A 298 -3.40 7.91 2.66
N LEU A 299 -3.15 9.17 2.30
CA LEU A 299 -3.43 9.70 0.96
C LEU A 299 -2.59 9.08 -0.17
N ARG A 300 -1.38 8.62 0.14
CA ARG A 300 -0.46 8.07 -0.86
C ARG A 300 -0.66 6.57 -1.12
N GLN A 301 -1.59 5.93 -0.41
CA GLN A 301 -1.80 4.51 -0.59
C GLN A 301 -2.64 4.24 -1.84
N ILE A 302 -2.00 3.84 -2.91
CA ILE A 302 -2.65 3.39 -4.14
C ILE A 302 -3.16 1.96 -3.97
N ASN A 303 -2.33 1.09 -3.41
CA ASN A 303 -2.61 -0.32 -3.20
C ASN A 303 -2.97 -0.57 -1.75
N SER A 304 -3.93 -1.44 -1.53
CA SER A 304 -4.19 -2.01 -0.23
C SER A 304 -4.21 -3.53 -0.38
N GLU A 305 -3.25 -4.16 0.23
CA GLU A 305 -3.08 -5.61 0.22
C GLU A 305 -3.17 -6.13 1.65
N GLY A 306 -3.41 -7.43 1.81
CA GLY A 306 -3.40 -8.14 3.07
C GLY A 306 -2.04 -8.03 3.79
N LEU A 307 -1.85 -8.79 4.85
CA LEU A 307 -0.55 -8.82 5.51
C LEU A 307 0.51 -9.48 4.62
N GLY A 308 1.72 -8.91 4.65
CA GLY A 308 2.80 -9.29 3.77
C GLY A 308 2.81 -8.40 2.54
N SER A 309 3.55 -7.33 2.60
CA SER A 309 3.81 -6.39 1.53
C SER A 309 4.69 -5.25 2.04
N ILE A 310 4.92 -4.29 1.17
CA ILE A 310 5.70 -3.08 1.50
C ILE A 310 5.02 -2.14 2.51
N ASN A 311 3.71 -2.27 2.73
CA ASN A 311 2.93 -1.36 3.58
C ASN A 311 2.52 -1.97 4.92
N THR A 312 2.75 -3.27 5.14
CA THR A 312 2.36 -3.98 6.36
C THR A 312 3.55 -4.67 7.03
N ILE A 313 3.91 -5.88 6.63
CA ILE A 313 5.08 -6.60 7.17
C ILE A 313 6.13 -6.65 6.05
N ARG A 314 7.04 -5.68 6.04
CA ARG A 314 8.04 -5.51 4.96
C ARG A 314 8.97 -6.72 4.87
N GLY A 315 9.34 -7.09 3.65
CA GLY A 315 10.25 -8.22 3.41
C GLY A 315 9.58 -9.57 3.32
N THR A 316 8.32 -9.70 3.75
CA THR A 316 7.53 -10.92 3.54
C THR A 316 6.96 -10.95 2.13
N LEU A 317 6.59 -12.14 1.66
CA LEU A 317 5.93 -12.34 0.38
C LEU A 317 4.66 -11.48 0.29
N TYR A 318 4.45 -10.89 -0.85
CA TYR A 318 3.33 -10.00 -1.12
C TYR A 318 2.00 -10.72 -0.92
N ASN A 319 1.14 -10.16 -0.06
CA ASN A 319 -0.16 -10.75 0.24
C ASN A 319 -0.09 -12.17 0.84
N ARG A 320 0.94 -12.44 1.62
CA ARG A 320 1.24 -13.77 2.17
C ARG A 320 0.17 -14.27 3.14
N MET A 321 -0.37 -13.38 3.97
CA MET A 321 -1.36 -13.71 4.99
C MET A 321 -2.70 -13.09 4.65
N VAL A 322 -3.71 -13.93 4.44
CA VAL A 322 -5.09 -13.54 4.13
C VAL A 322 -6.04 -14.17 5.13
N GLY A 323 -6.95 -13.40 5.68
CA GLY A 323 -7.98 -13.83 6.63
C GLY A 323 -9.10 -12.81 6.73
N ASP A 324 -10.08 -13.04 7.58
CA ASP A 324 -11.18 -12.11 7.82
C ASP A 324 -10.77 -10.88 8.63
N GLY A 325 -9.70 -10.97 9.39
CA GLY A 325 -9.17 -9.83 10.13
C GLY A 325 -7.71 -9.95 10.50
N TYR A 326 -7.07 -8.81 10.61
CA TYR A 326 -5.64 -8.61 10.78
C TYR A 326 -5.34 -7.70 11.94
N ALA A 327 -4.22 -7.98 12.64
CA ALA A 327 -3.57 -7.02 13.52
C ALA A 327 -2.08 -6.98 13.20
N TRP A 328 -1.51 -5.78 13.08
CA TRP A 328 -0.08 -5.63 12.79
C TRP A 328 0.50 -4.37 13.39
N SER A 329 1.82 -4.33 13.43
CA SER A 329 2.58 -3.18 13.90
C SER A 329 3.83 -2.96 13.05
N ASN A 330 4.16 -1.70 12.85
CA ASN A 330 5.42 -1.26 12.27
C ASN A 330 6.13 -0.39 13.31
N MET A 331 7.40 -0.63 13.56
CA MET A 331 8.24 0.15 14.47
C MET A 331 9.49 0.60 13.73
N GLU A 332 9.78 1.90 13.76
CA GLU A 332 10.91 2.49 13.06
C GLU A 332 11.70 3.42 13.99
N LEU A 333 13.02 3.35 13.90
CA LEU A 333 13.88 4.39 14.45
C LEU A 333 14.36 5.25 13.28
N ARG A 334 13.73 6.41 13.06
CA ARG A 334 14.06 7.36 11.99
C ARG A 334 15.22 8.23 12.43
N ILE A 335 16.32 8.19 11.68
CA ILE A 335 17.57 8.89 12.03
C ILE A 335 17.99 9.77 10.86
N LYS A 336 17.95 11.09 11.02
CA LYS A 336 18.55 12.03 10.07
C LYS A 336 20.08 12.00 10.27
N LEU A 337 20.80 11.56 9.24
CA LEU A 337 22.26 11.38 9.31
C LEU A 337 22.99 12.71 9.12
N PHE A 338 22.73 13.37 7.99
CA PHE A 338 23.28 14.66 7.63
C PHE A 338 22.35 15.39 6.67
N SER A 339 22.52 16.71 6.60
CA SER A 339 21.83 17.56 5.63
C SER A 339 22.84 18.38 4.84
N PHE A 340 22.46 18.78 3.64
CA PHE A 340 23.27 19.57 2.72
C PHE A 340 22.38 20.34 1.77
N ASP A 341 22.90 21.46 1.24
CA ASP A 341 22.21 22.22 0.22
C ASP A 341 22.80 21.90 -1.16
N PHE A 342 21.95 21.58 -2.12
CA PHE A 342 22.36 21.25 -3.47
C PHE A 342 21.35 21.79 -4.49
N ILE A 343 21.83 22.52 -5.48
CA ILE A 343 21.01 23.18 -6.53
C ILE A 343 19.89 24.03 -5.91
N GLY A 344 20.21 24.85 -4.89
CA GLY A 344 19.26 25.72 -4.22
C GLY A 344 18.14 25.02 -3.43
N GLN A 345 18.26 23.71 -3.21
CA GLN A 345 17.31 22.89 -2.44
C GLN A 345 17.99 22.34 -1.20
N HIS A 346 17.22 22.26 -0.11
CA HIS A 346 17.69 21.61 1.13
C HIS A 346 17.47 20.10 1.03
N TRP A 347 18.54 19.32 1.25
CA TRP A 347 18.51 17.86 1.23
C TRP A 347 18.94 17.29 2.57
N TYR A 348 18.36 16.16 2.93
CA TYR A 348 18.90 15.34 4.00
C TYR A 348 18.92 13.86 3.65
N ALA A 349 19.90 13.14 4.17
CA ALA A 349 19.97 11.70 4.17
C ALA A 349 19.51 11.16 5.52
N ALA A 350 18.71 10.12 5.52
CA ALA A 350 18.24 9.45 6.73
C ALA A 350 18.27 7.93 6.57
N THR A 351 18.21 7.24 7.70
CA THR A 351 18.06 5.80 7.77
C THR A 351 16.96 5.44 8.75
N ASN A 352 16.34 4.30 8.54
CA ASN A 352 15.30 3.77 9.43
C ASN A 352 15.48 2.26 9.62
N PRO A 353 16.26 1.78 10.61
CA PRO A 353 16.09 0.42 11.07
C PRO A 353 14.66 0.22 11.57
N PHE A 354 14.08 -0.94 11.23
CA PHE A 354 12.68 -1.22 11.54
C PHE A 354 12.44 -2.67 11.90
N PHE A 355 11.33 -2.88 12.61
CA PHE A 355 10.80 -4.17 12.97
C PHE A 355 9.29 -4.17 12.74
N ASP A 356 8.80 -5.11 11.93
CA ASP A 356 7.39 -5.26 11.61
C ASP A 356 6.90 -6.62 12.09
N PHE A 357 5.66 -6.67 12.60
CA PHE A 357 5.03 -7.92 13.00
C PHE A 357 3.51 -7.85 12.87
N GLY A 358 2.86 -9.00 12.70
CA GLY A 358 1.41 -9.09 12.60
C GLY A 358 0.93 -10.52 12.50
N ALA A 359 -0.39 -10.68 12.56
CA ALA A 359 -1.05 -11.98 12.44
C ALA A 359 -2.48 -11.82 11.90
N VAL A 360 -3.01 -12.89 11.36
CA VAL A 360 -4.44 -13.05 11.10
C VAL A 360 -5.14 -13.32 12.44
N VAL A 361 -5.87 -12.35 12.96
CA VAL A 361 -6.57 -12.47 14.26
C VAL A 361 -8.01 -12.95 14.13
N GLN A 362 -8.57 -12.86 12.92
CA GLN A 362 -9.84 -13.46 12.55
C GLN A 362 -9.60 -14.36 11.34
N PRO A 363 -9.55 -15.69 11.54
CA PRO A 363 -9.30 -16.61 10.45
C PRO A 363 -10.49 -16.65 9.49
N TYR A 364 -10.20 -16.77 8.20
CA TYR A 364 -11.19 -17.09 7.19
C TYR A 364 -11.78 -18.48 7.48
N ARG A 365 -13.10 -18.60 7.39
CA ARG A 365 -13.80 -19.86 7.68
C ARG A 365 -13.57 -20.87 6.57
N LEU A 366 -12.84 -21.92 6.88
CA LEU A 366 -12.56 -23.03 5.97
C LEU A 366 -13.33 -24.28 6.42
N ASP A 367 -13.99 -24.94 5.48
CA ASP A 367 -14.56 -26.25 5.73
C ASP A 367 -13.43 -27.29 5.81
N ARG A 368 -13.24 -27.87 7.00
CA ARG A 368 -12.19 -28.87 7.25
C ARG A 368 -12.34 -30.13 6.40
N MET A 369 -13.55 -30.50 6.00
CA MET A 369 -13.76 -31.66 5.14
C MET A 369 -13.24 -31.42 3.73
N LYS A 370 -13.41 -30.19 3.23
CA LYS A 370 -12.85 -29.77 1.91
C LYS A 370 -11.33 -29.64 1.94
N LEU A 371 -10.72 -29.42 3.12
CA LEU A 371 -9.28 -29.33 3.30
C LEU A 371 -8.59 -30.69 3.35
N ALA A 372 -9.31 -31.80 3.55
CA ALA A 372 -8.72 -33.13 3.60
C ALA A 372 -7.99 -33.51 2.28
N ASP A 373 -8.51 -33.03 1.15
CA ASP A 373 -7.89 -33.22 -0.17
C ASP A 373 -6.74 -32.22 -0.46
N ALA A 374 -6.48 -31.30 0.48
CA ALA A 374 -5.48 -30.22 0.37
C ALA A 374 -4.44 -30.29 1.50
N ALA A 375 -4.26 -31.46 2.14
CA ALA A 375 -3.39 -31.62 3.30
C ALA A 375 -1.90 -31.35 3.02
N ASP A 376 -1.46 -31.38 1.78
CA ASP A 376 -0.11 -31.05 1.35
C ASP A 376 0.16 -29.53 1.31
N ILE A 377 -0.88 -28.70 1.15
CA ILE A 377 -0.79 -27.24 1.07
C ILE A 377 -1.40 -26.52 2.28
N TYR A 378 -2.01 -27.27 3.20
CA TYR A 378 -2.62 -26.73 4.42
C TYR A 378 -2.17 -27.53 5.64
N SER A 379 -1.38 -26.91 6.50
CA SER A 379 -0.79 -27.61 7.66
C SER A 379 -1.78 -27.87 8.79
N GLY A 380 -2.92 -27.19 8.83
CA GLY A 380 -3.84 -27.21 9.97
C GLY A 380 -3.27 -26.58 11.26
N ASN A 381 -2.07 -26.01 11.21
CA ASN A 381 -1.47 -25.33 12.35
C ASN A 381 -2.27 -24.07 12.69
N GLY A 382 -2.29 -23.72 13.97
CA GLY A 382 -2.82 -22.45 14.43
C GLY A 382 -2.01 -21.29 13.89
N GLU A 383 -2.65 -20.12 13.76
CA GLU A 383 -1.98 -18.88 13.38
C GLU A 383 -0.87 -18.53 14.38
N ARG A 384 0.14 -17.85 13.90
CA ARG A 384 1.29 -17.37 14.69
C ARG A 384 1.64 -15.95 14.31
N LEU A 385 2.51 -15.34 15.11
CA LEU A 385 3.04 -14.03 14.81
C LEU A 385 4.06 -14.13 13.64
N HIS A 386 3.84 -13.36 12.59
CA HIS A 386 4.74 -13.18 11.48
C HIS A 386 5.59 -11.93 11.74
N CYS A 387 6.89 -12.05 11.64
CA CYS A 387 7.82 -10.98 11.98
C CYS A 387 8.86 -10.77 10.88
N SER A 388 9.30 -9.54 10.73
CA SER A 388 10.43 -9.18 9.89
C SER A 388 11.24 -8.05 10.48
N ALA A 389 12.50 -7.94 10.10
CA ALA A 389 13.36 -6.82 10.44
C ALA A 389 14.12 -6.34 9.22
N GLY A 390 14.40 -5.05 9.18
CA GLY A 390 15.05 -4.45 8.02
C GLY A 390 15.66 -3.09 8.27
N LEU A 391 16.17 -2.55 7.19
CA LEU A 391 16.81 -1.24 7.15
C LEU A 391 16.35 -0.47 5.93
N GLY A 392 16.07 0.82 6.09
CA GLY A 392 15.80 1.74 5.00
C GLY A 392 16.83 2.85 4.92
N ILE A 393 17.03 3.36 3.72
CA ILE A 393 17.77 4.56 3.41
C ILE A 393 16.81 5.54 2.76
N LYS A 394 16.81 6.79 3.20
CA LYS A 394 15.96 7.86 2.69
C LYS A 394 16.81 9.02 2.21
N LEU A 395 16.41 9.58 1.09
CA LEU A 395 16.93 10.85 0.60
C LEU A 395 15.76 11.80 0.42
N ALA A 396 15.74 12.86 1.22
CA ALA A 396 14.64 13.81 1.21
C ALA A 396 15.09 15.16 0.65
N MET A 397 14.21 15.78 -0.11
CA MET A 397 14.34 17.13 -0.65
C MET A 397 13.22 18.00 -0.07
N ASN A 398 13.59 19.12 0.54
CA ASN A 398 12.66 20.07 1.18
C ASN A 398 11.64 19.41 2.12
N GLU A 399 12.04 18.33 2.80
CA GLU A 399 11.28 17.54 3.78
C GLU A 399 10.01 16.85 3.26
N ASN A 400 9.55 17.20 2.06
CA ASN A 400 8.28 16.71 1.50
C ASN A 400 8.47 15.66 0.40
N PHE A 401 9.54 15.73 -0.36
CA PHE A 401 9.86 14.75 -1.39
C PHE A 401 10.92 13.78 -0.88
N ILE A 402 10.53 12.56 -0.56
CA ILE A 402 11.38 11.55 0.06
C ILE A 402 11.46 10.34 -0.86
N VAL A 403 12.64 10.03 -1.36
CA VAL A 403 12.95 8.77 -2.03
C VAL A 403 13.40 7.76 -1.00
N SER A 404 12.88 6.57 -1.06
CA SER A 404 13.04 5.50 -0.09
C SER A 404 13.56 4.24 -0.74
N ALA A 405 14.56 3.61 -0.15
CA ALA A 405 14.99 2.25 -0.47
C ALA A 405 15.02 1.43 0.83
N GLU A 406 14.25 0.37 0.91
CA GLU A 406 14.10 -0.47 2.09
C GLU A 406 14.33 -1.93 1.76
N GLY A 407 15.02 -2.65 2.65
CA GLY A 407 15.22 -4.09 2.55
C GLY A 407 14.94 -4.75 3.89
N ALA A 408 14.30 -5.92 3.88
CA ALA A 408 13.95 -6.66 5.09
C ALA A 408 14.01 -8.17 4.88
N VAL A 409 14.17 -8.87 6.00
CA VAL A 409 14.21 -10.33 6.08
C VAL A 409 13.10 -10.80 7.01
N PRO A 410 12.18 -11.66 6.56
CA PRO A 410 11.22 -12.32 7.44
C PRO A 410 11.92 -13.36 8.32
N PHE A 411 11.36 -13.59 9.53
CA PHE A 411 11.94 -14.55 10.50
C PHE A 411 11.52 -16.00 10.23
N SER A 412 10.59 -16.20 9.30
CA SER A 412 10.11 -17.53 8.89
C SER A 412 10.30 -17.71 7.39
N ALA A 413 10.89 -18.83 6.98
CA ALA A 413 11.03 -19.21 5.57
C ALA A 413 9.67 -19.36 4.86
N ASN A 414 8.61 -19.68 5.58
CA ASN A 414 7.25 -19.70 5.05
C ASN A 414 6.73 -18.33 4.62
N ASP A 415 7.34 -17.26 5.10
CA ASP A 415 6.93 -15.89 4.81
C ASP A 415 7.83 -15.24 3.74
N GLY A 416 8.77 -16.01 3.20
CA GLY A 416 9.74 -15.57 2.22
C GLY A 416 11.18 -15.53 2.78
N THR A 417 12.10 -14.99 2.00
CA THR A 417 13.52 -14.93 2.36
C THR A 417 14.07 -13.52 2.47
N PHE A 418 13.67 -12.65 1.56
CA PHE A 418 14.11 -11.25 1.49
C PHE A 418 13.17 -10.46 0.59
N GLY A 419 12.79 -9.27 1.02
CA GLY A 419 12.06 -8.31 0.19
C GLY A 419 12.75 -6.97 0.15
N MET A 420 12.70 -6.31 -0.99
CA MET A 420 13.22 -4.96 -1.21
C MET A 420 12.17 -4.10 -1.93
N ASN A 421 12.09 -2.86 -1.52
CA ASN A 421 11.24 -1.85 -2.15
C ASN A 421 12.01 -0.55 -2.37
N ILE A 422 11.80 0.07 -3.53
CA ILE A 422 12.23 1.43 -3.83
C ILE A 422 10.98 2.22 -4.21
N GLY A 423 10.70 3.27 -3.51
CA GLY A 423 9.49 4.07 -3.67
C GLY A 423 9.60 5.45 -3.04
N LEU A 424 8.47 6.06 -2.73
CA LEU A 424 8.37 7.41 -2.18
C LEU A 424 7.82 7.40 -0.74
N GLY A 425 8.36 8.27 0.11
CA GLY A 425 7.88 8.53 1.47
C GLY A 425 8.32 7.52 2.52
N TYR A 426 7.78 7.69 3.71
CA TYR A 426 7.71 6.68 4.76
C TYR A 426 6.43 5.86 4.58
N ILE A 427 6.35 4.67 5.16
CA ILE A 427 5.13 3.83 5.02
C ILE A 427 3.97 4.32 5.91
N PHE A 428 4.24 5.16 6.92
CA PHE A 428 3.24 5.78 7.78
C PHE A 428 3.72 7.11 8.37
#